data_8389360d6ac3d991d73f911dbd1d24a9
#
_entry.id   8389360d6ac3d991d73f911dbd1d24a9
#
_cell.length_a   1.000
_cell.length_b   1.000
_cell.length_c   1.000
_cell.angle_alpha   90.00
_cell.angle_beta   90.00
_cell.angle_gamma   90.00
#
_symmetry.space_group_name_H-M   'P 1'
#
loop_
_entity.id
_entity.type
_entity.pdbx_description
1 polymer ?
#
loop_
_entity_poly.entity_id
_entity_poly.type
_entity_poly.pdbx_seq_one_letter_code
_entity_poly.pdbx_strand_id
1 'polypeptide(L)'
;MASLIEWKVPPAAQPRADDYAFDLERALSSVVGLHSIIPPDAFTADTLGVERAGNGVLIDDGLVLTIGYLITEAQTVWLHLGDGRVVPGDVLGADQETGFGLVQALGKIDLPALAIGSSQAAQVGERVVVGGDAAAPGR
;
A
#
# COMPACT_ATOMS: atom_id res chain seq x y z
N MET A 1 16.12 18.87 11.16
CA MET A 1 15.16 17.95 10.54
C MET A 1 15.14 18.20 9.05
N ALA A 2 15.49 17.20 8.26
CA ALA A 2 15.33 17.31 6.82
C ALA A 2 13.84 17.54 6.51
N SER A 3 13.51 18.62 5.80
CA SER A 3 12.18 18.79 5.27
C SER A 3 11.94 17.61 4.32
N LEU A 4 10.95 16.79 4.62
CA LEU A 4 10.47 15.81 3.66
C LEU A 4 10.00 16.63 2.45
N ILE A 5 10.76 16.55 1.37
CA ILE A 5 10.31 17.12 0.11
C ILE A 5 9.07 16.34 -0.27
N GLU A 6 7.94 16.98 -0.18
CA GLU A 6 6.67 16.42 -0.61
C GLU A 6 6.73 16.26 -2.13
N TRP A 7 7.17 15.07 -2.55
CA TRP A 7 7.32 14.79 -3.96
C TRP A 7 5.94 14.47 -4.56
N LYS A 8 5.42 15.40 -5.33
CA LYS A 8 4.15 15.19 -6.05
C LYS A 8 4.44 14.99 -7.53
N VAL A 9 3.81 13.99 -8.11
CA VAL A 9 3.88 13.78 -9.55
C VAL A 9 3.19 14.97 -10.24
N PRO A 10 3.89 15.70 -11.14
CA PRO A 10 3.28 16.83 -11.84
C PRO A 10 2.02 16.40 -12.61
N PRO A 11 0.98 17.25 -12.71
CA PRO A 11 -0.25 16.89 -13.42
C PRO A 11 -0.01 16.42 -14.87
N ALA A 12 0.99 16.98 -15.55
CA ALA A 12 1.34 16.58 -16.92
C ALA A 12 1.91 15.15 -17.01
N ALA A 13 2.46 14.63 -15.92
CA ALA A 13 3.02 13.28 -15.83
C ALA A 13 2.04 12.25 -15.24
N GLN A 14 0.87 12.69 -14.80
CA GLN A 14 -0.16 11.80 -14.30
C GLN A 14 -0.77 10.98 -15.44
N PRO A 15 -1.07 9.69 -15.21
CA PRO A 15 -1.77 8.89 -16.18
C PRO A 15 -3.19 9.45 -16.41
N ARG A 16 -3.65 9.39 -17.66
CA ARG A 16 -4.99 9.83 -18.02
C ARG A 16 -5.90 8.61 -18.15
N ALA A 17 -7.07 8.67 -17.53
CA ALA A 17 -8.02 7.57 -17.54
C ALA A 17 -8.40 7.13 -18.96
N ASP A 18 -8.49 8.08 -19.91
CA ASP A 18 -8.85 7.81 -21.31
C ASP A 18 -7.80 6.99 -22.08
N ASP A 19 -6.56 6.92 -21.56
CA ASP A 19 -5.49 6.18 -22.22
C ASP A 19 -5.49 4.68 -21.90
N TYR A 20 -6.40 4.22 -21.04
CA TYR A 20 -6.44 2.84 -20.55
C TYR A 20 -7.81 2.20 -20.77
N ALA A 21 -7.78 0.90 -21.05
CA ALA A 21 -9.01 0.12 -21.26
C ALA A 21 -9.71 -0.26 -19.95
N PHE A 22 -9.02 -0.16 -18.81
CA PHE A 22 -9.58 -0.42 -17.50
C PHE A 22 -9.92 0.91 -16.79
N ASP A 23 -10.76 0.81 -15.76
CA ASP A 23 -11.13 1.95 -14.91
C ASP A 23 -9.95 2.32 -13.99
N LEU A 24 -9.16 3.31 -14.43
CA LEU A 24 -7.96 3.75 -13.73
C LEU A 24 -8.27 4.32 -12.33
N GLU A 25 -9.31 5.13 -12.21
CA GLU A 25 -9.68 5.74 -10.93
C GLU A 25 -10.10 4.66 -9.92
N ARG A 26 -10.89 3.70 -10.38
CA ARG A 26 -11.28 2.56 -9.55
C ARG A 26 -10.07 1.74 -9.11
N ALA A 27 -9.14 1.45 -10.01
CA ALA A 27 -7.92 0.71 -9.68
C ALA A 27 -7.06 1.46 -8.67
N LEU A 28 -6.88 2.77 -8.83
CA LEU A 28 -6.11 3.58 -7.90
C LEU A 28 -6.78 3.72 -6.53
N SER A 29 -8.11 3.65 -6.47
CA SER A 29 -8.84 3.71 -5.19
C SER A 29 -8.60 2.50 -4.30
N SER A 30 -8.13 1.38 -4.85
CA SER A 30 -7.78 0.19 -4.07
C SER A 30 -6.38 0.26 -3.45
N VAL A 31 -5.56 1.24 -3.84
CA VAL A 31 -4.24 1.46 -3.25
C VAL A 31 -4.39 2.24 -1.95
N VAL A 32 -3.77 1.73 -0.89
CA VAL A 32 -3.83 2.33 0.45
C VAL A 32 -2.42 2.61 0.96
N GLY A 33 -2.27 3.64 1.78
CA GLY A 33 -1.06 3.85 2.55
C GLY A 33 -1.07 2.97 3.79
N LEU A 34 0.09 2.50 4.21
CA LEU A 34 0.25 1.69 5.41
C LEU A 34 1.33 2.29 6.29
N HIS A 35 0.98 2.49 7.54
CA HIS A 35 1.90 2.97 8.57
C HIS A 35 1.86 2.04 9.75
N SER A 36 3.02 1.54 10.18
CA SER A 36 3.11 0.60 11.29
C SER A 36 4.07 1.09 12.37
N ILE A 37 3.73 0.74 13.60
CA ILE A 37 4.54 1.01 14.79
C ILE A 37 5.04 -0.33 15.32
N ILE A 38 6.34 -0.43 15.53
CA ILE A 38 7.03 -1.62 15.98
C ILE A 38 7.55 -1.36 17.40
N PRO A 39 7.41 -2.28 18.36
CA PRO A 39 8.00 -2.10 19.68
C PRO A 39 9.52 -1.91 19.59
N PRO A 40 10.12 -1.00 20.41
CA PRO A 40 11.55 -0.73 20.35
C PRO A 40 12.43 -1.93 20.71
N ASP A 41 11.88 -2.87 21.46
CA ASP A 41 12.54 -4.12 21.86
C ASP A 41 12.32 -5.28 20.90
N ALA A 42 11.60 -5.04 19.79
CA ALA A 42 11.38 -6.05 18.77
C ALA A 42 12.70 -6.44 18.09
N PHE A 43 12.79 -7.69 17.67
CA PHE A 43 14.01 -8.23 17.06
C PHE A 43 14.45 -7.47 15.80
N THR A 44 13.51 -7.00 14.99
CA THR A 44 13.78 -6.28 13.76
C THR A 44 13.88 -4.76 13.94
N ALA A 45 13.65 -4.24 15.15
CA ALA A 45 13.59 -2.79 15.38
C ALA A 45 14.90 -2.07 15.06
N ASP A 46 16.04 -2.64 15.44
CA ASP A 46 17.36 -2.03 15.20
C ASP A 46 17.72 -1.96 13.71
N THR A 47 17.29 -2.93 12.94
CA THR A 47 17.63 -3.03 11.52
C THR A 47 16.63 -2.32 10.61
N LEU A 48 15.34 -2.47 10.91
CA LEU A 48 14.26 -1.99 10.05
C LEU A 48 13.53 -0.75 10.60
N GLY A 49 13.88 -0.34 11.83
CA GLY A 49 13.25 0.80 12.50
C GLY A 49 11.95 0.45 13.21
N VAL A 50 11.51 1.38 14.07
CA VAL A 50 10.30 1.24 14.90
C VAL A 50 9.06 1.87 14.25
N GLU A 51 9.25 2.62 13.20
CA GLU A 51 8.18 3.27 12.44
C GLU A 51 8.41 2.99 10.96
N ARG A 52 7.44 2.37 10.32
CA ARG A 52 7.54 1.95 8.92
C ARG A 52 6.34 2.44 8.15
N ALA A 53 6.58 2.92 6.94
CA ALA A 53 5.54 3.41 6.06
C ALA A 53 5.74 2.89 4.64
N GLY A 54 4.64 2.62 3.98
CA GLY A 54 4.64 2.13 2.60
C GLY A 54 3.23 2.03 2.07
N ASN A 55 3.03 1.16 1.12
CA ASN A 55 1.76 1.01 0.43
C ASN A 55 1.23 -0.42 0.55
N GLY A 56 -0.07 -0.56 0.37
CA GLY A 56 -0.75 -1.82 0.20
C GLY A 56 -1.83 -1.70 -0.85
N VAL A 57 -2.45 -2.79 -1.18
CA VAL A 57 -3.55 -2.83 -2.13
C VAL A 57 -4.68 -3.71 -1.61
N LEU A 58 -5.91 -3.23 -1.74
CA LEU A 58 -7.10 -4.03 -1.42
C LEU A 58 -7.25 -5.11 -2.48
N ILE A 59 -7.24 -6.37 -2.06
CA ILE A 59 -7.41 -7.53 -2.93
C ILE A 59 -8.72 -8.29 -2.69
N ASP A 60 -9.40 -7.99 -1.59
CA ASP A 60 -10.71 -8.49 -1.21
C ASP A 60 -11.35 -7.50 -0.24
N ASP A 61 -12.53 -7.81 0.27
CA ASP A 61 -13.25 -6.94 1.22
C ASP A 61 -12.41 -6.71 2.48
N GLY A 62 -11.89 -5.49 2.61
CA GLY A 62 -11.04 -5.10 3.73
C GLY A 62 -9.69 -5.82 3.83
N LEU A 63 -9.35 -6.67 2.88
CA LEU A 63 -8.10 -7.42 2.89
C LEU A 63 -7.02 -6.68 2.08
N VAL A 64 -5.93 -6.34 2.74
CA VAL A 64 -4.83 -5.57 2.15
C VAL A 64 -3.61 -6.47 1.97
N LEU A 65 -3.10 -6.52 0.74
CA LEU A 65 -1.82 -7.13 0.41
C LEU A 65 -0.72 -6.06 0.48
N THR A 66 0.36 -6.36 1.18
CA THR A 66 1.51 -5.47 1.33
C THR A 66 2.81 -6.28 1.32
N ILE A 67 3.93 -5.63 1.57
CA ILE A 67 5.21 -6.32 1.75
C ILE A 67 5.45 -6.63 3.22
N GLY A 68 6.02 -7.80 3.48
CA GLY A 68 6.10 -8.36 4.83
C GLY A 68 6.89 -7.50 5.82
N TYR A 69 7.98 -6.83 5.37
CA TYR A 69 8.80 -6.06 6.28
C TYR A 69 8.05 -4.89 6.94
N LEU A 70 7.01 -4.36 6.29
CA LEU A 70 6.20 -3.27 6.85
C LEU A 70 5.42 -3.70 8.08
N ILE A 71 5.07 -4.97 8.18
CA ILE A 71 4.18 -5.49 9.22
C ILE A 71 4.84 -6.49 10.17
N THR A 72 6.08 -6.88 9.91
CA THR A 72 6.81 -7.80 10.78
C THR A 72 7.00 -7.19 12.17
N GLU A 73 6.52 -7.91 13.18
CA GLU A 73 6.55 -7.47 14.59
C GLU A 73 5.73 -6.19 14.86
N ALA A 74 4.86 -5.78 13.95
CA ALA A 74 4.06 -4.58 14.14
C ALA A 74 3.07 -4.72 15.31
N GLN A 75 3.10 -3.76 16.21
CA GLN A 75 2.16 -3.63 17.31
C GLN A 75 0.88 -2.94 16.85
N THR A 76 1.01 -1.93 15.99
CA THR A 76 -0.09 -1.13 15.47
C THR A 76 0.10 -0.94 13.97
N VAL A 77 -0.99 -1.11 13.23
CA VAL A 77 -1.02 -0.84 11.79
C VAL A 77 -2.17 0.11 11.50
N TRP A 78 -1.88 1.18 10.77
CA TRP A 78 -2.85 2.13 10.28
C TRP A 78 -2.91 2.11 8.76
N LEU A 79 -4.12 2.07 8.23
CA LEU A 79 -4.40 2.09 6.79
C LEU A 79 -4.95 3.46 6.41
N HIS A 80 -4.26 4.13 5.49
CA HIS A 80 -4.65 5.44 4.97
C HIS A 80 -5.36 5.24 3.64
N LEU A 81 -6.65 5.53 3.61
CA LEU A 81 -7.49 5.34 2.42
C LEU A 81 -7.42 6.56 1.50
N GLY A 82 -7.65 6.34 0.22
CA GLY A 82 -7.59 7.42 -0.77
C GLY A 82 -8.62 8.53 -0.59
N ASP A 83 -9.69 8.27 0.18
CA ASP A 83 -10.71 9.26 0.54
C ASP A 83 -10.37 10.06 1.81
N GLY A 84 -9.19 9.87 2.38
CA GLY A 84 -8.72 10.58 3.57
C GLY A 84 -9.04 9.89 4.90
N ARG A 85 -9.79 8.80 4.88
CA ARG A 85 -10.04 8.02 6.12
C ARG A 85 -8.80 7.27 6.55
N VAL A 86 -8.63 7.14 7.86
CA VAL A 86 -7.58 6.31 8.47
C VAL A 86 -8.26 5.26 9.32
N VAL A 87 -7.98 4.00 9.05
CA VAL A 87 -8.58 2.87 9.78
C VAL A 87 -7.50 1.97 10.34
N PRO A 88 -7.70 1.36 11.51
CA PRO A 88 -6.75 0.39 12.04
C PRO A 88 -6.80 -0.91 11.22
N GLY A 89 -5.67 -1.62 11.20
CA GLY A 89 -5.56 -2.92 10.58
C GLY A 89 -5.01 -3.96 11.55
N ASP A 90 -5.37 -5.20 11.30
CA ASP A 90 -4.88 -6.36 12.03
C ASP A 90 -3.97 -7.20 11.13
N VAL A 91 -2.78 -7.50 11.61
CA VAL A 91 -1.82 -8.31 10.85
C VAL A 91 -2.28 -9.76 10.83
N LEU A 92 -2.56 -10.29 9.66
CA LEU A 92 -2.92 -11.70 9.50
C LEU A 92 -1.68 -12.59 9.40
N GLY A 93 -0.65 -12.11 8.75
CA GLY A 93 0.59 -12.84 8.62
C GLY A 93 1.47 -12.29 7.52
N ALA A 94 2.69 -12.82 7.46
CA ALA A 94 3.66 -12.51 6.42
C ALA A 94 4.37 -13.78 5.99
N ASP A 95 4.64 -13.90 4.71
CA ASP A 95 5.40 -15.02 4.14
C ASP A 95 6.80 -14.53 3.76
N GLN A 96 7.80 -15.07 4.43
CA GLN A 96 9.19 -14.67 4.19
C GLN A 96 9.72 -15.14 2.84
N GLU A 97 9.17 -16.22 2.30
CA GLU A 97 9.60 -16.77 1.02
C GLU A 97 9.18 -15.88 -0.14
N THR A 98 7.93 -15.42 -0.18
CA THR A 98 7.43 -14.51 -1.20
C THR A 98 7.67 -13.04 -0.87
N GLY A 99 7.85 -12.70 0.41
CA GLY A 99 7.95 -11.34 0.88
C GLY A 99 6.61 -10.63 1.06
N PHE A 100 5.49 -11.30 0.84
CA PHE A 100 4.16 -10.70 1.01
C PHE A 100 3.68 -10.72 2.45
N GLY A 101 2.83 -9.75 2.78
CA GLY A 101 2.10 -9.69 4.03
C GLY A 101 0.63 -9.37 3.81
N LEU A 102 -0.20 -9.79 4.75
CA LEU A 102 -1.65 -9.56 4.73
C LEU A 102 -2.10 -8.83 5.98
N VAL A 103 -2.93 -7.82 5.77
CA VAL A 103 -3.55 -7.01 6.83
C VAL A 103 -5.06 -6.98 6.59
N GLN A 104 -5.83 -7.25 7.64
CA GLN A 104 -7.28 -7.10 7.62
C GLN A 104 -7.65 -5.74 8.22
N ALA A 105 -8.37 -4.93 7.45
CA ALA A 105 -8.93 -3.68 7.98
C ALA A 105 -9.94 -3.96 9.09
N LEU A 106 -9.84 -3.23 10.19
CA LEU A 106 -10.78 -3.30 11.30
C LEU A 106 -11.85 -2.22 11.11
N GLY A 107 -12.80 -2.50 10.26
CA GLY A 107 -13.87 -1.58 9.92
C GLY A 107 -14.30 -1.75 8.46
N LYS A 108 -15.39 -1.09 8.13
CA LYS A 108 -15.92 -1.13 6.78
C LYS A 108 -15.16 -0.15 5.88
N ILE A 109 -14.55 -0.67 4.83
CA ILE A 109 -13.72 0.14 3.92
C ILE A 109 -14.57 0.78 2.81
N ASP A 110 -15.52 0.06 2.23
CA ASP A 110 -16.36 0.51 1.10
C ASP A 110 -15.56 0.98 -0.12
N LEU A 111 -14.40 0.38 -0.34
CA LEU A 111 -13.59 0.61 -1.53
C LEU A 111 -13.47 -0.68 -2.34
N PRO A 112 -13.39 -0.57 -3.67
CA PRO A 112 -13.29 -1.76 -4.52
C PRO A 112 -11.94 -2.45 -4.33
N ALA A 113 -11.97 -3.78 -4.35
CA ALA A 113 -10.75 -4.58 -4.42
C ALA A 113 -10.21 -4.60 -5.85
N LEU A 114 -8.90 -4.59 -5.98
CA LEU A 114 -8.24 -4.78 -7.25
C LEU A 114 -8.23 -6.27 -7.60
N ALA A 115 -8.62 -6.60 -8.83
CA ALA A 115 -8.59 -7.98 -9.29
C ALA A 115 -7.15 -8.48 -9.43
N ILE A 116 -6.91 -9.70 -8.96
CA ILE A 116 -5.60 -10.35 -9.11
C ILE A 116 -5.54 -10.95 -10.52
N GLY A 117 -4.51 -10.55 -11.26
CA GLY A 117 -4.23 -11.10 -12.59
C GLY A 117 -3.02 -12.02 -12.59
N SER A 118 -2.54 -12.36 -13.79
CA SER A 118 -1.34 -13.16 -13.98
C SER A 118 -0.20 -12.31 -14.53
N SER A 119 0.90 -12.22 -13.79
CA SER A 119 2.10 -11.53 -14.25
C SER A 119 2.81 -12.25 -15.41
N GLN A 120 2.49 -13.53 -15.64
CA GLN A 120 3.05 -14.30 -16.76
C GLN A 120 2.59 -13.78 -18.13
N ALA A 121 1.44 -13.08 -18.16
CA ALA A 121 0.95 -12.47 -19.39
C ALA A 121 1.64 -11.13 -19.71
N ALA A 122 2.36 -10.55 -18.76
CA ALA A 122 3.05 -9.26 -18.94
C ALA A 122 4.28 -9.43 -19.83
N GLN A 123 4.48 -8.49 -20.76
CA GLN A 123 5.59 -8.50 -21.70
C GLN A 123 6.45 -7.25 -21.55
N VAL A 124 7.73 -7.39 -21.85
CA VAL A 124 8.66 -6.25 -21.90
C VAL A 124 8.20 -5.25 -22.95
N GLY A 125 8.14 -3.98 -22.59
CA GLY A 125 7.66 -2.89 -23.44
C GLY A 125 6.20 -2.52 -23.25
N GLU A 126 5.45 -3.28 -22.46
CA GLU A 126 4.09 -2.92 -22.09
C GLU A 126 4.07 -1.69 -21.19
N ARG A 127 3.02 -0.89 -21.34
CA ARG A 127 2.80 0.27 -20.50
C ARG A 127 2.19 -0.16 -19.17
N VAL A 128 2.72 0.38 -18.07
CA VAL A 128 2.22 0.10 -16.72
C VAL A 128 1.92 1.42 -16.00
N VAL A 129 1.04 1.34 -15.02
CA VAL A 129 0.78 2.43 -14.08
C VAL A 129 1.36 2.06 -12.74
N VAL A 130 2.13 2.96 -12.14
CA VAL A 130 2.62 2.84 -10.79
C VAL A 130 1.72 3.66 -9.88
N GLY A 131 1.05 3.00 -8.95
CA GLY A 131 0.17 3.64 -7.97
C GLY A 131 0.77 3.58 -6.58
N GLY A 132 0.59 4.64 -5.86
CA GLY A 132 0.92 4.71 -4.45
C GLY A 132 -0.11 5.56 -3.70
N ASP A 133 -0.13 5.58 -2.36
CA ASP A 133 -1.07 6.39 -1.59
C ASP A 133 -0.62 7.85 -1.43
N ALA A 134 -1.50 8.84 -1.70
CA ALA A 134 -1.18 10.26 -1.60
C ALA A 134 -0.94 10.74 -0.16
N ALA A 135 -1.45 10.03 0.82
CA ALA A 135 -1.26 10.35 2.23
C ALA A 135 0.07 9.82 2.77
N ALA A 136 0.76 8.93 2.03
CA ALA A 136 2.06 8.45 2.44
C ALA A 136 3.12 9.55 2.26
N PRO A 137 4.03 9.74 3.23
CA PRO A 137 5.12 10.71 3.05
C PRO A 137 5.92 10.35 1.79
N GLY A 138 6.11 11.32 0.89
CA GLY A 138 6.92 11.14 -0.33
C GLY A 138 6.15 10.90 -1.62
N ARG A 139 4.87 11.16 -1.61
CA ARG A 139 4.07 11.14 -2.83
C ARG A 139 4.07 12.45 -3.54
#